data_4ee07582095513b3597b7f5a2507e006
#
_entry.id   4ee07582095513b3597b7f5a2507e006
#
_cell.length_a   1.000
_cell.length_b   1.000
_cell.length_c   1.000
_cell.angle_alpha   90.00
_cell.angle_beta   90.00
_cell.angle_gamma   90.00
#
_symmetry.space_group_name_H-M   'P 1'
#
loop_
_entity.id
_entity.type
_entity.pdbx_description
1 polymer ?
#
loop_
_entity_poly.entity_id
_entity_poly.type
_entity_poly.pdbx_seq_one_letter_code
_entity_poly.pdbx_strand_id
1 'polypeptide(L)'
;MLSEKLDCIKKHKEVCLSAVTLCAPTVGPKDGSFTLSYRSAIAYGQASIVTDEQEKVKALRIICERFLPNHMAAFDDSISRSLARTAVVRITLTSPPTGKRKEYDANGDEMKYGRIE
;
A
#
# COMPACT_ATOMS: atom_id res chain seq x y z
N MET A 1 9.73 1.40 -20.98
CA MET A 1 10.55 0.29 -20.47
C MET A 1 9.74 -0.53 -19.50
N LEU A 2 9.60 -1.81 -19.76
CA LEU A 2 8.99 -2.72 -18.81
C LEU A 2 9.95 -2.89 -17.63
N SER A 3 9.44 -2.76 -16.43
CA SER A 3 10.28 -2.90 -15.25
C SER A 3 10.59 -4.36 -14.95
N GLU A 4 11.70 -4.61 -14.27
CA GLU A 4 12.04 -5.93 -13.76
C GLU A 4 10.93 -6.50 -12.87
N LYS A 5 10.19 -5.65 -12.18
CA LYS A 5 9.05 -6.05 -11.36
C LYS A 5 7.98 -6.76 -12.16
N LEU A 6 7.63 -6.22 -13.33
CA LEU A 6 6.63 -6.87 -14.20
C LEU A 6 7.12 -8.19 -14.74
N ASP A 7 8.39 -8.28 -15.13
CA ASP A 7 8.99 -9.52 -15.60
C ASP A 7 9.02 -10.58 -14.49
N CYS A 8 9.36 -10.19 -13.27
CA CYS A 8 9.32 -11.09 -12.12
C CYS A 8 7.91 -11.61 -11.84
N ILE A 9 6.89 -10.74 -11.92
CA ILE A 9 5.49 -11.12 -11.69
C ILE A 9 5.02 -12.13 -12.75
N LYS A 10 5.43 -11.95 -14.00
CA LYS A 10 5.09 -12.89 -15.07
C LYS A 10 5.68 -14.28 -14.84
N LYS A 11 6.86 -14.35 -14.25
CA LYS A 11 7.56 -15.61 -13.96
C LYS A 11 7.13 -16.23 -12.63
N HIS A 12 6.90 -15.39 -11.63
CA HIS A 12 6.58 -15.81 -10.27
C HIS A 12 5.39 -15.02 -9.77
N LYS A 13 4.24 -15.67 -9.64
CA LYS A 13 2.99 -15.03 -9.26
C LYS A 13 2.89 -14.76 -7.77
N GLU A 14 3.55 -15.56 -6.95
CA GLU A 14 3.54 -15.37 -5.50
C GLU A 14 4.32 -14.12 -5.11
N VAL A 15 3.67 -13.23 -4.36
CA VAL A 15 4.25 -11.96 -3.95
C VAL A 15 4.01 -11.71 -2.47
N CYS A 16 4.88 -10.91 -1.89
CA CYS A 16 4.72 -10.35 -0.56
C CYS A 16 4.58 -8.84 -0.70
N LEU A 17 3.53 -8.28 -0.12
CA LEU A 17 3.29 -6.85 -0.09
C LEU A 17 3.59 -6.34 1.31
N SER A 18 4.43 -5.32 1.44
CA SER A 18 4.68 -4.67 2.71
C SER A 18 4.39 -3.19 2.62
N ALA A 19 3.82 -2.65 3.68
CA ALA A 19 3.53 -1.23 3.79
C ALA A 19 3.92 -0.73 5.17
N VAL A 20 4.52 0.46 5.22
CA VAL A 20 4.90 1.11 6.48
C VAL A 20 4.40 2.55 6.45
N THR A 21 3.82 2.99 7.56
CA THR A 21 3.37 4.37 7.72
C THR A 21 3.65 4.86 9.13
N LEU A 22 3.50 6.17 9.35
CA LEU A 22 3.75 6.83 10.64
C LEU A 22 5.17 6.58 11.17
N CYS A 23 6.14 6.39 10.28
CA CYS A 23 7.52 6.16 10.69
C CYS A 23 8.15 7.50 11.12
N ALA A 24 8.35 7.66 12.42
CA ALA A 24 8.91 8.89 13.00
C ALA A 24 9.76 8.59 14.22
N PRO A 25 10.91 9.24 14.37
CA PRO A 25 11.69 9.15 15.61
C PRO A 25 10.87 9.65 16.79
N THR A 26 10.96 8.95 17.91
CA THR A 26 10.24 9.32 19.12
C THR A 26 11.01 8.93 20.37
N VAL A 27 10.60 9.50 21.49
CA VAL A 27 11.15 9.13 22.81
C VAL A 27 10.02 8.58 23.64
N GLY A 28 10.23 7.42 24.24
CA GLY A 28 9.23 6.81 25.10
C GLY A 28 8.86 7.72 26.25
N PRO A 29 7.55 8.03 26.44
CA PRO A 29 7.13 9.01 27.45
C PRO A 29 7.36 8.59 28.88
N LYS A 30 7.50 7.29 29.16
CA LYS A 30 7.70 6.77 30.50
C LYS A 30 9.14 6.37 30.78
N ASP A 31 9.80 5.74 29.80
CA ASP A 31 11.15 5.15 29.98
C ASP A 31 12.27 5.95 29.32
N GLY A 32 11.94 6.95 28.51
CA GLY A 32 12.92 7.78 27.80
C GLY A 32 13.66 7.05 26.68
N SER A 33 13.20 5.90 26.23
CA SER A 33 13.87 5.14 25.18
C SER A 33 13.79 5.86 23.84
N PHE A 34 14.90 5.84 23.09
CA PHE A 34 14.93 6.37 21.73
C PHE A 34 14.48 5.28 20.77
N THR A 35 13.47 5.58 19.95
CA THR A 35 12.86 4.58 19.09
C THR A 35 12.19 5.22 17.88
N LEU A 36 11.53 4.39 17.07
CA LEU A 36 10.68 4.83 15.97
C LEU A 36 9.24 4.43 16.27
N SER A 37 8.32 5.38 16.05
CA SER A 37 6.89 5.06 15.99
C SER A 37 6.56 4.64 14.57
N TYR A 38 5.80 3.56 14.40
CA TYR A 38 5.44 3.06 13.06
C TYR A 38 4.17 2.21 13.10
N ARG A 39 3.58 2.08 11.92
CA ARG A 39 2.58 1.05 11.62
C ARG A 39 3.04 0.32 10.37
N SER A 40 2.99 -0.99 10.39
CA SER A 40 3.35 -1.80 9.23
C SER A 40 2.35 -2.91 9.02
N ALA A 41 2.24 -3.33 7.75
CA ALA A 41 1.41 -4.46 7.38
C ALA A 41 2.16 -5.31 6.36
N ILE A 42 1.99 -6.62 6.44
CA ILE A 42 2.53 -7.57 5.48
C ILE A 42 1.37 -8.45 4.99
N ALA A 43 1.30 -8.61 3.68
CA ALA A 43 0.31 -9.48 3.05
C ALA A 43 0.97 -10.35 2.00
N TYR A 44 0.53 -11.58 1.91
CA TYR A 44 0.97 -12.53 0.88
C TYR A 44 -0.16 -12.76 -0.11
N GLY A 45 0.18 -12.89 -1.37
CA GLY A 45 -0.83 -13.09 -2.38
C GLY A 45 -0.27 -13.51 -3.71
N GLN A 46 -1.16 -13.59 -4.68
CA GLN A 46 -0.80 -13.87 -6.07
C GLN A 46 -1.05 -12.64 -6.91
N ALA A 47 -0.05 -12.26 -7.69
CA ALA A 47 -0.11 -11.10 -8.56
C ALA A 47 -0.53 -11.51 -9.97
N SER A 48 -1.35 -10.67 -10.59
CA SER A 48 -1.69 -10.79 -12.01
C SER A 48 -1.72 -9.41 -12.65
N ILE A 49 -1.31 -9.34 -13.90
CA ILE A 49 -1.36 -8.10 -14.66
C ILE A 49 -2.77 -7.94 -15.21
N VAL A 50 -3.38 -6.79 -14.93
CA VAL A 50 -4.74 -6.48 -15.39
C VAL A 50 -4.68 -6.11 -16.88
N THR A 51 -5.40 -6.87 -17.71
CA THR A 51 -5.44 -6.63 -19.16
C THR A 51 -6.74 -5.97 -19.61
N ASP A 52 -7.82 -6.13 -18.86
CA ASP A 52 -9.09 -5.49 -19.17
C ASP A 52 -9.02 -3.98 -18.92
N GLU A 53 -9.34 -3.21 -19.94
CA GLU A 53 -9.21 -1.75 -19.90
C GLU A 53 -10.13 -1.12 -18.88
N GLN A 54 -11.37 -1.59 -18.80
CA GLN A 54 -12.34 -1.07 -17.83
C GLN A 54 -11.90 -1.35 -16.39
N GLU A 55 -11.34 -2.52 -16.15
CA GLU A 55 -10.81 -2.88 -14.85
C GLU A 55 -9.59 -2.04 -14.47
N LYS A 56 -8.70 -1.75 -15.43
CA LYS A 56 -7.58 -0.83 -15.22
C LYS A 56 -8.06 0.55 -14.80
N VAL A 57 -9.03 1.10 -15.52
CA VAL A 57 -9.59 2.43 -15.23
C VAL A 57 -10.21 2.46 -13.84
N LYS A 58 -10.99 1.42 -13.50
CA LYS A 58 -11.61 1.33 -12.18
C LYS A 58 -10.58 1.32 -11.05
N ALA A 59 -9.52 0.54 -11.20
CA ALA A 59 -8.45 0.47 -10.20
C ALA A 59 -7.72 1.80 -10.05
N LEU A 60 -7.38 2.45 -11.17
CA LEU A 60 -6.71 3.74 -11.16
C LEU A 60 -7.61 4.83 -10.55
N ARG A 61 -8.91 4.78 -10.82
CA ARG A 61 -9.87 5.71 -10.21
C ARG A 61 -9.88 5.57 -8.68
N ILE A 62 -9.92 4.37 -8.17
CA ILE A 62 -9.89 4.12 -6.72
C ILE A 62 -8.64 4.72 -6.08
N ILE A 63 -7.47 4.51 -6.70
CA ILE A 63 -6.21 5.06 -6.21
C ILE A 63 -6.23 6.60 -6.24
N CYS A 64 -6.68 7.18 -7.34
CA CYS A 64 -6.72 8.64 -7.48
C CYS A 64 -7.72 9.28 -6.53
N GLU A 65 -8.88 8.67 -6.31
CA GLU A 65 -9.85 9.16 -5.34
C GLU A 65 -9.30 9.14 -3.91
N ARG A 66 -8.48 8.15 -3.60
CA ARG A 66 -7.86 8.04 -2.27
C ARG A 66 -6.82 9.12 -2.01
N PHE A 67 -5.99 9.44 -3.00
CA PHE A 67 -4.84 10.31 -2.82
C PHE A 67 -5.02 11.72 -3.39
N LEU A 68 -5.91 11.88 -4.37
CA LEU A 68 -6.14 13.15 -5.05
C LEU A 68 -7.64 13.46 -5.20
N PRO A 69 -8.42 13.40 -4.09
CA PRO A 69 -9.88 13.52 -4.18
C PRO A 69 -10.33 14.87 -4.76
N ASN A 70 -9.55 15.93 -4.59
CA ASN A 70 -9.90 17.26 -5.08
C ASN A 70 -9.50 17.52 -6.54
N HIS A 71 -8.91 16.53 -7.21
CA HIS A 71 -8.43 16.64 -8.58
C HIS A 71 -9.16 15.71 -9.56
N MET A 72 -10.25 15.08 -9.12
CA MET A 72 -10.92 14.05 -9.92
C MET A 72 -11.60 14.59 -11.18
N ALA A 73 -11.83 15.89 -11.28
CA ALA A 73 -12.33 16.50 -12.52
C ALA A 73 -11.40 16.31 -13.71
N ALA A 74 -10.09 16.18 -13.46
CA ALA A 74 -9.09 15.96 -14.51
C ALA A 74 -8.82 14.47 -14.79
N PHE A 75 -9.49 13.56 -14.10
CA PHE A 75 -9.18 12.13 -14.15
C PHE A 75 -9.34 11.55 -15.57
N ASP A 76 -10.50 11.75 -16.20
CA ASP A 76 -10.79 11.13 -17.50
C ASP A 76 -9.81 11.57 -18.58
N ASP A 77 -9.45 12.86 -18.59
CA ASP A 77 -8.48 13.40 -19.52
C ASP A 77 -7.08 12.84 -19.28
N SER A 78 -6.67 12.76 -18.04
CA SER A 78 -5.37 12.19 -17.66
C SER A 78 -5.26 10.72 -18.03
N ILE A 79 -6.30 9.94 -17.76
CA ILE A 79 -6.32 8.51 -18.07
C ILE A 79 -6.29 8.26 -19.57
N SER A 80 -7.02 9.04 -20.36
CA SER A 80 -7.02 8.88 -21.82
C SER A 80 -5.62 9.00 -22.42
N ARG A 81 -4.75 9.82 -21.79
CA ARG A 81 -3.38 10.03 -22.28
C ARG A 81 -2.39 8.95 -21.80
N SER A 82 -2.67 8.28 -20.70
CA SER A 82 -1.66 7.42 -20.05
C SER A 82 -2.05 5.94 -19.93
N LEU A 83 -3.30 5.59 -20.21
CA LEU A 83 -3.81 4.24 -19.94
C LEU A 83 -3.01 3.15 -20.66
N ALA A 84 -2.68 3.35 -21.93
CA ALA A 84 -1.99 2.34 -22.74
C ALA A 84 -0.58 2.01 -22.19
N ARG A 85 0.06 2.94 -21.52
CA ARG A 85 1.43 2.77 -20.99
C ARG A 85 1.48 2.55 -19.49
N THR A 86 0.32 2.50 -18.82
CA THR A 86 0.24 2.27 -17.38
C THR A 86 -0.06 0.81 -17.13
N ALA A 87 0.81 0.15 -16.37
CA ALA A 87 0.57 -1.22 -15.94
C ALA A 87 -0.17 -1.21 -14.59
N VAL A 88 -1.19 -2.04 -14.48
CA VAL A 88 -1.92 -2.27 -13.24
C VAL A 88 -1.79 -3.72 -12.85
N VAL A 89 -1.39 -3.97 -11.62
CA VAL A 89 -1.23 -5.31 -11.06
C VAL A 89 -2.28 -5.53 -9.99
N ARG A 90 -3.00 -6.64 -10.10
CA ARG A 90 -3.93 -7.09 -9.07
C ARG A 90 -3.21 -8.08 -8.18
N ILE A 91 -3.33 -7.91 -6.87
CA ILE A 91 -2.83 -8.89 -5.91
C ILE A 91 -4.03 -9.48 -5.18
N THR A 92 -4.23 -10.79 -5.37
CA THR A 92 -5.26 -11.53 -4.66
C THR A 92 -4.64 -12.13 -3.42
N LEU A 93 -5.10 -11.71 -2.24
CA LEU A 93 -4.52 -12.16 -0.98
C LEU A 93 -4.84 -13.63 -0.74
N THR A 94 -3.83 -14.40 -0.36
CA THR A 94 -3.95 -15.84 -0.05
C THR A 94 -4.14 -16.10 1.44
N SER A 95 -3.90 -15.06 2.26
CA SER A 95 -4.13 -15.12 3.70
C SER A 95 -4.46 -13.71 4.21
N PRO A 96 -5.11 -13.57 5.37
CA PRO A 96 -5.33 -12.25 5.95
C PRO A 96 -4.01 -11.50 6.17
N PRO A 97 -3.98 -10.18 5.94
CA PRO A 97 -2.78 -9.40 6.23
C PRO A 97 -2.48 -9.39 7.73
N THR A 98 -1.19 -9.33 8.07
CA THR A 98 -0.75 -9.16 9.45
C THR A 98 -0.23 -7.75 9.65
N GLY A 99 -0.58 -7.17 10.79
CA GLY A 99 -0.17 -5.81 11.12
C GLY A 99 0.67 -5.78 12.39
N LYS A 100 1.53 -4.78 12.46
CA LYS A 100 2.34 -4.49 13.64
C LYS A 100 2.43 -2.99 13.79
N ARG A 101 2.38 -2.51 15.04
CA ARG A 101 2.59 -1.09 15.31
C ARG A 101 3.42 -0.88 16.56
N LYS A 102 4.13 0.24 16.59
CA LYS A 102 4.79 0.75 17.76
C LYS A 102 4.38 2.20 17.94
N GLU A 103 3.49 2.43 18.88
CA GLU A 103 2.95 3.75 19.22
C GLU A 103 2.72 3.80 20.72
N TYR A 104 2.51 4.98 21.25
CA TYR A 104 2.16 5.16 22.66
C TYR A 104 0.71 5.60 22.78
N ASP A 105 -0.02 5.02 23.73
CA ASP A 105 -1.40 5.40 23.98
C ASP A 105 -1.50 6.68 24.82
N ALA A 106 -2.73 7.11 25.15
CA ALA A 106 -2.96 8.31 25.94
C ALA A 106 -2.35 8.23 27.35
N ASN A 107 -2.11 7.04 27.88
CA ASN A 107 -1.47 6.81 29.18
C ASN A 107 0.06 6.72 29.07
N GLY A 108 0.61 6.80 27.87
CA GLY A 108 2.04 6.66 27.62
C GLY A 108 2.53 5.21 27.59
N ASP A 109 1.63 4.25 27.49
CA ASP A 109 1.97 2.83 27.38
C ASP A 109 2.21 2.42 25.92
N GLU A 110 3.18 1.53 25.71
CA GLU A 110 3.57 1.10 24.39
C GLU A 110 2.56 0.13 23.78
N MET A 111 2.16 0.41 22.55
CA MET A 111 1.26 -0.44 21.76
C MET A 111 2.06 -1.07 20.62
N LYS A 112 2.52 -2.31 20.79
CA LYS A 112 3.32 -3.02 19.78
C LYS A 112 2.49 -3.74 18.74
N TYR A 113 1.37 -4.28 19.17
CA TYR A 113 0.50 -5.10 18.35
C TYR A 113 -0.90 -4.53 18.38
N GLY A 114 -1.68 -4.88 17.39
CA GLY A 114 -3.06 -4.49 17.35
C GLY A 114 -3.56 -4.35 15.92
N ARG A 115 -4.84 -4.04 15.81
CA ARG A 115 -5.48 -3.83 14.52
C ARG A 115 -5.00 -2.52 13.91
N ILE A 116 -4.59 -2.59 12.66
CA ILE A 116 -4.23 -1.40 11.88
C ILE A 116 -5.44 -1.02 11.04
N GLU A 117 -5.93 0.17 11.28
CA GLU A 117 -7.08 0.72 10.55
C GLU A 117 -6.65 1.78 9.54
#